data_c9cfc7ca777df6f40ee9443f0adfbc31
#
_entry.id   c9cfc7ca777df6f40ee9443f0adfbc31
#
_cell.length_a   1.000
_cell.length_b   1.000
_cell.length_c   1.000
_cell.angle_alpha   90.00
_cell.angle_beta   90.00
_cell.angle_gamma   90.00
#
_symmetry.space_group_name_H-M   'P 1'
#
loop_
_entity.id
_entity.type
_entity.pdbx_description
1 polymer ?
#
loop_
_entity_poly.entity_id
_entity_poly.type
_entity_poly.pdbx_seq_one_letter_code
_entity_poly.pdbx_strand_id
1 'polypeptide(L)'
;MEMPNTSAENPAYLGLRVNLIGEDSHIDELLLPRFAEGKYRFAHTGEGLLSIEALNEQWMICCEAGTCFVGMLSADCRQTPLIVRQMYFLHAGGRQYILYAETITKESSMFRNYRAYRGSSITFGRDNTNDIVSANGFVSHRHAVFSLTENGWEVRDLNSSNGVYVNHRRITAARLRLGDVVYLMGPR
;
A
#
# COMPACT_ATOMS: atom_id res chain seq x y z
N MET A 1 -2.28 -18.55 -15.91
CA MET A 1 -2.60 -17.11 -16.00
C MET A 1 -1.35 -16.40 -15.57
N GLU A 2 -0.51 -16.02 -16.53
CA GLU A 2 0.77 -15.37 -16.26
C GLU A 2 0.50 -14.02 -15.62
N MET A 3 1.03 -13.82 -14.44
CA MET A 3 1.11 -12.51 -13.81
C MET A 3 2.05 -11.65 -14.67
N PRO A 4 1.68 -10.43 -15.04
CA PRO A 4 2.58 -9.57 -15.77
C PRO A 4 3.83 -9.35 -14.95
N ASN A 5 4.95 -9.83 -15.44
CA ASN A 5 6.28 -9.54 -14.91
C ASN A 5 6.54 -8.04 -15.08
N THR A 6 6.23 -7.27 -14.04
CA THR A 6 6.20 -5.80 -14.12
C THR A 6 7.56 -5.15 -14.01
N SER A 7 8.62 -5.92 -13.81
CA SER A 7 9.91 -5.33 -13.42
C SER A 7 11.02 -5.41 -14.44
N ALA A 8 11.00 -6.37 -15.37
CA ALA A 8 12.19 -6.65 -16.19
C ALA A 8 12.26 -5.89 -17.52
N GLU A 9 11.14 -5.43 -18.09
CA GLU A 9 11.11 -4.96 -19.48
C GLU A 9 10.84 -3.45 -19.66
N ASN A 10 10.51 -2.70 -18.59
CA ASN A 10 10.31 -1.25 -18.72
C ASN A 10 11.58 -0.49 -18.33
N PRO A 11 12.31 0.09 -19.30
CA PRO A 11 13.55 0.84 -19.04
C PRO A 11 13.34 2.08 -18.14
N ALA A 12 12.10 2.52 -17.98
CA ALA A 12 11.77 3.65 -17.10
C ALA A 12 11.57 3.21 -15.63
N TYR A 13 11.48 1.91 -15.35
CA TYR A 13 11.29 1.41 -13.99
C TYR A 13 12.57 1.52 -13.16
N LEU A 14 12.53 2.28 -12.09
CA LEU A 14 13.66 2.54 -11.19
C LEU A 14 13.61 1.71 -9.89
N GLY A 15 12.46 1.21 -9.51
CA GLY A 15 12.23 0.47 -8.28
C GLY A 15 10.81 0.60 -7.76
N LEU A 16 10.60 0.22 -6.51
CA LEU A 16 9.32 0.38 -5.80
C LEU A 16 9.45 1.37 -4.66
N ARG A 17 8.39 2.11 -4.45
CA ARG A 17 8.15 2.89 -3.24
C ARG A 17 7.07 2.18 -2.44
N VAL A 18 7.38 1.83 -1.21
CA VAL A 18 6.44 1.19 -0.29
C VAL A 18 6.19 2.13 0.87
N ASN A 19 4.93 2.45 1.10
CA ASN A 19 4.49 3.30 2.19
C ASN A 19 3.81 2.46 3.25
N LEU A 20 4.19 2.65 4.48
CA LEU A 20 3.56 2.07 5.65
C LEU A 20 3.01 3.19 6.54
N ILE A 21 1.71 3.20 6.74
CA ILE A 21 1.00 4.24 7.47
C ILE A 21 0.45 3.62 8.74
N GLY A 22 0.92 4.10 9.87
CA GLY A 22 0.46 3.67 11.19
C GLY A 22 -0.79 4.42 11.67
N GLU A 23 -1.48 3.86 12.63
CA GLU A 23 -2.62 4.50 13.31
C GLU A 23 -2.21 5.73 14.13
N ASP A 24 -0.93 5.87 14.45
CA ASP A 24 -0.34 7.03 15.14
C ASP A 24 -0.01 8.18 14.17
N SER A 25 -0.51 8.10 12.94
CA SER A 25 -0.28 9.10 11.89
C SER A 25 1.16 9.18 11.38
N HIS A 26 1.98 8.20 11.70
CA HIS A 26 3.33 8.10 11.17
C HIS A 26 3.31 7.42 9.80
N ILE A 27 4.01 8.01 8.82
CA ILE A 27 4.22 7.43 7.50
C ILE A 27 5.69 7.06 7.38
N ASP A 28 5.94 5.79 7.16
CA ASP A 28 7.28 5.27 6.92
C ASP A 28 7.41 4.88 5.44
N GLU A 29 8.46 5.35 4.79
CA GLU A 29 8.74 5.11 3.38
C GLU A 29 9.91 4.16 3.22
N LEU A 30 9.74 3.16 2.38
CA LEU A 30 10.80 2.24 1.99
C LEU A 30 10.99 2.31 0.47
N LEU A 31 12.21 2.63 0.03
CA LEU A 31 12.59 2.63 -1.38
C LEU A 31 13.31 1.32 -1.70
N LEU A 32 12.68 0.51 -2.54
CA LEU A 32 13.24 -0.74 -3.01
C LEU A 32 13.91 -0.51 -4.38
N PRO A 33 15.09 -1.11 -4.62
CA PRO A 33 15.72 -1.06 -5.92
C PRO A 33 14.91 -1.83 -6.97
N ARG A 34 15.40 -1.87 -8.20
CA ARG A 34 15.00 -2.95 -9.10
C ARG A 34 15.23 -4.26 -8.36
N PHE A 35 14.44 -5.27 -8.67
CA PHE A 35 14.46 -6.54 -7.96
C PHE A 35 15.91 -6.96 -7.59
N ALA A 36 16.16 -7.05 -6.30
CA ALA A 36 17.42 -7.48 -5.74
C ALA A 36 17.13 -8.32 -4.50
N GLU A 37 17.85 -9.42 -4.34
CA GLU A 37 17.76 -10.24 -3.14
C GLU A 37 18.08 -9.39 -1.91
N GLY A 38 17.28 -9.53 -0.88
CA GLY A 38 17.47 -8.79 0.36
C GLY A 38 16.22 -8.73 1.21
N LYS A 39 16.45 -8.27 2.42
CA LYS A 39 15.43 -7.99 3.42
C LYS A 39 15.47 -6.51 3.75
N TYR A 40 14.39 -5.83 3.45
CA TYR A 40 14.25 -4.40 3.60
C TYR A 40 13.28 -4.10 4.74
N ARG A 41 13.73 -3.30 5.72
CA ARG A 41 12.97 -2.97 6.92
C ARG A 41 12.58 -1.51 6.92
N PHE A 42 11.42 -1.22 7.47
CA PHE A 42 11.01 0.15 7.73
C PHE A 42 11.79 0.72 8.92
N ALA A 43 12.15 2.00 8.83
CA ALA A 43 13.04 2.63 9.80
C ALA A 43 12.38 2.90 11.16
N HIS A 44 11.08 3.15 11.16
CA HIS A 44 10.35 3.62 12.34
C HIS A 44 9.21 2.70 12.79
N THR A 45 8.87 1.70 12.02
CA THR A 45 7.99 0.63 12.53
C THR A 45 8.73 -0.20 13.54
N GLY A 46 8.12 -0.33 14.70
CA GLY A 46 8.71 -1.00 15.86
C GLY A 46 9.49 -2.26 15.47
N GLU A 47 10.65 -2.40 16.04
CA GLU A 47 11.75 -3.29 15.67
C GLU A 47 11.25 -4.66 15.18
N GLY A 48 11.47 -4.94 13.91
CA GLY A 48 11.35 -6.27 13.35
C GLY A 48 9.93 -6.80 13.13
N LEU A 49 8.89 -5.97 13.11
CA LEU A 49 7.52 -6.46 12.89
C LEU A 49 7.21 -6.74 11.42
N LEU A 50 7.71 -5.89 10.52
CA LEU A 50 7.44 -5.99 9.10
C LEU A 50 8.72 -5.81 8.28
N SER A 51 8.83 -6.59 7.22
CA SER A 51 9.86 -6.41 6.20
C SER A 51 9.28 -6.67 4.80
N ILE A 52 9.96 -6.13 3.80
CA ILE A 52 9.75 -6.50 2.42
C ILE A 52 10.95 -7.31 1.96
N GLU A 53 10.69 -8.49 1.43
CA GLU A 53 11.74 -9.42 1.02
C GLU A 53 11.57 -9.82 -0.44
N ALA A 54 12.67 -9.98 -1.14
CA ALA A 54 12.69 -10.55 -2.48
C ALA A 54 12.82 -12.07 -2.36
N LEU A 55 11.77 -12.79 -2.69
CA LEU A 55 11.71 -14.26 -2.63
C LEU A 55 11.13 -14.80 -3.95
N ASN A 56 11.78 -15.77 -4.55
CA ASN A 56 11.30 -16.44 -5.77
C ASN A 56 10.86 -15.45 -6.87
N GLU A 57 11.71 -14.47 -7.17
CA GLU A 57 11.46 -13.42 -8.17
C GLU A 57 10.24 -12.52 -7.87
N GLN A 58 9.74 -12.54 -6.65
CA GLN A 58 8.63 -11.71 -6.20
C GLN A 58 8.99 -10.92 -4.96
N TRP A 59 8.41 -9.74 -4.85
CA TRP A 59 8.42 -9.00 -3.59
C TRP A 59 7.35 -9.55 -2.65
N MET A 60 7.75 -9.82 -1.42
CA MET A 60 6.88 -10.37 -0.37
C MET A 60 6.79 -9.41 0.81
N ILE A 61 5.61 -9.26 1.36
CA ILE A 61 5.42 -8.66 2.68
C ILE A 61 5.63 -9.78 3.71
N CYS A 62 6.56 -9.61 4.63
CA CYS A 62 6.90 -10.59 5.66
C CYS A 62 6.69 -10.01 7.05
N CYS A 63 6.17 -10.82 7.95
CA CYS A 63 5.99 -10.48 9.36
C CYS A 63 6.98 -11.27 10.21
N GLU A 64 7.79 -10.57 10.99
CA GLU A 64 8.90 -11.18 11.74
C GLU A 64 8.50 -11.63 13.14
N ALA A 65 7.64 -10.88 13.82
CA ALA A 65 7.23 -11.15 15.18
C ALA A 65 5.73 -10.93 15.37
N GLY A 66 5.12 -11.77 16.18
CA GLY A 66 3.71 -11.65 16.53
C GLY A 66 2.75 -12.13 15.44
N THR A 67 1.48 -11.95 15.70
CA THR A 67 0.41 -12.26 14.77
C THR A 67 0.28 -11.11 13.76
N CYS A 68 0.36 -11.42 12.49
CA CYS A 68 0.18 -10.45 11.41
C CYS A 68 -0.88 -10.95 10.45
N PHE A 69 -1.84 -10.07 10.15
CA PHE A 69 -2.86 -10.31 9.13
C PHE A 69 -2.48 -9.50 7.91
N VAL A 70 -2.28 -10.17 6.80
CA VAL A 70 -1.86 -9.54 5.55
C VAL A 70 -2.84 -9.91 4.44
N GLY A 71 -3.56 -8.91 3.93
CA GLY A 71 -4.54 -9.13 2.87
C GLY A 71 -5.69 -10.04 3.29
N MET A 72 -6.16 -10.88 2.36
CA MET A 72 -7.27 -11.83 2.56
C MET A 72 -6.83 -13.20 3.11
N LEU A 73 -5.59 -13.34 3.50
CA LEU A 73 -5.04 -14.60 3.96
C LEU A 73 -5.42 -14.84 5.42
N SER A 74 -5.31 -16.11 5.85
CA SER A 74 -5.63 -16.49 7.23
C SER A 74 -4.78 -15.75 8.25
N ALA A 75 -5.27 -15.67 9.48
CA ALA A 75 -4.59 -15.05 10.61
C ALA A 75 -3.14 -15.53 10.84
N ASP A 76 -2.82 -16.72 10.37
CA ASP A 76 -1.50 -17.34 10.53
C ASP A 76 -0.55 -17.06 9.37
N CYS A 77 -0.97 -16.28 8.38
CA CYS A 77 -0.13 -15.96 7.24
C CYS A 77 0.95 -14.95 7.62
N ARG A 78 2.19 -15.38 7.56
CA ARG A 78 3.37 -14.54 7.83
C ARG A 78 3.97 -13.91 6.58
N GLN A 79 3.53 -14.32 5.40
CA GLN A 79 4.04 -13.84 4.12
C GLN A 79 2.90 -13.71 3.11
N THR A 80 2.93 -12.65 2.31
CA THR A 80 2.04 -12.48 1.16
C THR A 80 2.75 -11.71 0.05
N PRO A 81 2.45 -11.98 -1.23
CA PRO A 81 2.99 -11.20 -2.34
C PRO A 81 2.69 -9.71 -2.19
N LEU A 82 3.69 -8.87 -2.42
CA LEU A 82 3.53 -7.43 -2.54
C LEU A 82 3.11 -7.10 -3.97
N ILE A 83 1.83 -6.82 -4.15
CA ILE A 83 1.28 -6.43 -5.44
C ILE A 83 1.25 -4.91 -5.53
N VAL A 84 1.88 -4.37 -6.57
CA VAL A 84 1.92 -2.93 -6.82
C VAL A 84 0.53 -2.37 -7.03
N ARG A 85 0.24 -1.20 -6.45
CA ARG A 85 -1.06 -0.50 -6.51
C ARG A 85 -2.19 -1.17 -5.73
N GLN A 86 -1.85 -2.13 -4.87
CA GLN A 86 -2.77 -2.75 -3.94
C GLN A 86 -2.53 -2.19 -2.54
N MET A 87 -3.58 -1.95 -1.80
CA MET A 87 -3.50 -1.59 -0.39
C MET A 87 -3.72 -2.80 0.48
N TYR A 88 -2.89 -2.91 1.51
CA TYR A 88 -2.97 -3.95 2.51
C TYR A 88 -3.27 -3.32 3.86
N PHE A 89 -4.21 -3.91 4.56
CA PHE A 89 -4.47 -3.63 5.96
C PHE A 89 -3.76 -4.67 6.81
N LEU A 90 -2.82 -4.20 7.60
CA LEU A 90 -1.93 -5.03 8.39
C LEU A 90 -2.21 -4.82 9.87
N HIS A 91 -2.08 -5.88 10.63
CA HIS A 91 -2.04 -5.84 12.08
C HIS A 91 -0.76 -6.49 12.57
N ALA A 92 0.10 -5.71 13.22
CA ALA A 92 1.38 -6.18 13.71
C ALA A 92 1.70 -5.52 15.07
N GLY A 93 2.14 -6.31 16.03
CA GLY A 93 2.50 -5.80 17.36
C GLY A 93 1.36 -5.08 18.09
N GLY A 94 0.10 -5.49 17.87
CA GLY A 94 -1.07 -4.85 18.47
C GLY A 94 -1.51 -3.55 17.81
N ARG A 95 -0.88 -3.12 16.71
CA ARG A 95 -1.19 -1.89 15.96
C ARG A 95 -1.69 -2.20 14.56
N GLN A 96 -2.45 -1.26 14.01
CA GLN A 96 -2.95 -1.34 12.63
C GLN A 96 -2.12 -0.46 11.71
N TYR A 97 -1.91 -0.95 10.50
CA TYR A 97 -1.16 -0.26 9.46
C TYR A 97 -1.86 -0.38 8.12
N ILE A 98 -1.62 0.60 7.25
CA ILE A 98 -1.94 0.53 5.83
C ILE A 98 -0.62 0.48 5.07
N LEU A 99 -0.44 -0.53 4.21
CA LEU A 99 0.70 -0.62 3.32
C LEU A 99 0.25 -0.46 1.89
N TYR A 100 0.98 0.34 1.13
CA TYR A 100 0.76 0.60 -0.28
C TYR A 100 2.08 0.69 -1.03
N ALA A 101 2.18 0.03 -2.18
CA ALA A 101 3.36 0.06 -3.03
C ALA A 101 3.05 0.61 -4.42
N GLU A 102 3.96 1.41 -4.96
CA GLU A 102 3.92 1.90 -6.33
C GLU A 102 5.29 1.80 -7.02
N THR A 103 5.26 1.74 -8.35
CA THR A 103 6.49 1.76 -9.15
C THR A 103 7.10 3.15 -9.16
N ILE A 104 8.42 3.23 -9.00
CA ILE A 104 9.18 4.46 -9.23
C ILE A 104 9.58 4.49 -10.69
N THR A 105 9.14 5.53 -11.40
CA THR A 105 9.59 5.86 -12.76
C THR A 105 10.40 7.15 -12.73
N LYS A 106 11.04 7.50 -13.83
CA LYS A 106 11.72 8.80 -13.94
C LYS A 106 10.78 9.97 -13.63
N GLU A 107 9.53 9.87 -14.08
CA GLU A 107 8.51 10.89 -13.85
C GLU A 107 8.06 10.91 -12.38
N SER A 108 7.79 9.73 -11.78
CA SER A 108 7.36 9.65 -10.38
C SER A 108 8.47 9.97 -9.39
N SER A 109 9.74 9.80 -9.75
CA SER A 109 10.86 10.16 -8.87
C SER A 109 10.98 11.66 -8.64
N MET A 110 10.40 12.48 -9.51
CA MET A 110 10.35 13.93 -9.37
C MET A 110 9.26 14.42 -8.41
N PHE A 111 8.30 13.57 -8.07
CA PHE A 111 7.17 13.90 -7.20
C PHE A 111 7.30 13.20 -5.84
N ARG A 112 8.18 13.70 -5.00
CA ARG A 112 8.21 13.33 -3.58
C ARG A 112 7.17 14.17 -2.84
N ASN A 113 5.97 13.64 -2.68
CA ASN A 113 4.91 14.37 -2.01
C ASN A 113 4.26 13.53 -0.93
N TYR A 114 5.03 13.27 0.12
CA TYR A 114 4.45 12.85 1.39
C TYR A 114 4.22 14.09 2.24
N ARG A 115 2.96 14.37 2.50
CA ARG A 115 2.60 15.23 3.61
C ARG A 115 2.55 14.35 4.84
N ALA A 116 3.18 14.79 5.92
CA ALA A 116 2.98 14.16 7.21
C ALA A 116 1.46 14.08 7.48
N TYR A 117 0.96 12.88 7.64
CA TYR A 117 -0.43 12.65 7.99
C TYR A 117 -0.74 13.35 9.32
N ARG A 118 -1.74 14.19 9.32
CA ARG A 118 -2.22 14.89 10.52
C ARG A 118 -3.73 14.74 10.57
N GLY A 119 -4.22 13.89 11.47
CA GLY A 119 -5.65 13.74 11.69
C GLY A 119 -6.16 12.32 11.51
N SER A 120 -7.48 12.18 11.48
CA SER A 120 -8.20 10.91 11.40
C SER A 120 -8.53 10.49 9.95
N SER A 121 -7.98 11.16 8.95
CA SER A 121 -8.22 10.83 7.54
C SER A 121 -6.98 10.95 6.68
N ILE A 122 -6.85 10.08 5.68
CA ILE A 122 -5.77 10.02 4.70
C ILE A 122 -6.39 10.09 3.32
N THR A 123 -6.01 11.11 2.56
CA THR A 123 -6.44 11.25 1.17
C THR A 123 -5.45 10.62 0.22
N PHE A 124 -5.97 9.94 -0.79
CA PHE A 124 -5.18 9.32 -1.86
C PHE A 124 -5.63 9.85 -3.21
N GLY A 125 -4.67 10.17 -4.07
CA GLY A 125 -4.96 10.63 -5.41
C GLY A 125 -3.73 11.08 -6.19
N ARG A 126 -3.94 11.55 -7.43
CA ARG A 126 -2.87 12.01 -8.30
C ARG A 126 -2.46 13.47 -8.03
N ASP A 127 -3.37 14.27 -7.47
CA ASP A 127 -3.08 15.66 -7.13
C ASP A 127 -2.11 15.74 -5.95
N ASN A 128 -1.21 16.69 -5.99
CA ASN A 128 -0.20 16.94 -4.95
C ASN A 128 -0.79 17.46 -3.63
N THR A 129 -2.08 17.73 -3.58
CA THR A 129 -2.81 18.11 -2.37
C THR A 129 -3.24 16.91 -1.53
N ASN A 130 -3.13 15.67 -2.06
CA ASN A 130 -3.43 14.48 -1.28
C ASN A 130 -2.30 14.14 -0.31
N ASP A 131 -2.64 13.42 0.75
CA ASP A 131 -1.66 12.91 1.72
C ASP A 131 -0.77 11.84 1.09
N ILE A 132 -1.36 10.95 0.30
CA ILE A 132 -0.64 9.99 -0.54
C ILE A 132 -0.85 10.36 -1.99
N VAL A 133 0.24 10.66 -2.67
CA VAL A 133 0.23 11.05 -4.08
C VAL A 133 0.72 9.92 -4.96
N SER A 134 -0.10 9.49 -5.89
CA SER A 134 0.28 8.53 -6.93
C SER A 134 0.35 9.22 -8.30
N ALA A 135 1.52 9.21 -8.92
CA ALA A 135 1.73 9.78 -10.27
C ALA A 135 1.09 8.96 -11.40
N ASN A 136 0.33 7.90 -11.05
CA ASN A 136 -0.29 7.03 -12.02
C ASN A 136 -1.47 7.69 -12.73
N GLY A 137 -1.47 7.72 -14.07
CA GLY A 137 -2.53 8.31 -14.88
C GLY A 137 -3.92 7.68 -14.71
N PHE A 138 -3.99 6.45 -14.17
CA PHE A 138 -5.27 5.79 -13.85
C PHE A 138 -5.83 6.17 -12.49
N VAL A 139 -5.07 6.88 -11.67
CA VAL A 139 -5.53 7.44 -10.39
C VAL A 139 -6.13 8.81 -10.63
N SER A 140 -7.34 9.06 -10.15
CA SER A 140 -7.98 10.36 -10.22
C SER A 140 -7.26 11.41 -9.37
N HIS A 141 -7.44 12.70 -9.66
CA HIS A 141 -6.83 13.80 -8.89
C HIS A 141 -7.08 13.66 -7.38
N ARG A 142 -8.33 13.39 -7.02
CA ARG A 142 -8.75 12.92 -5.70
C ARG A 142 -9.46 11.60 -5.93
N HIS A 143 -8.91 10.51 -5.39
CA HIS A 143 -9.39 9.17 -5.72
C HIS A 143 -10.16 8.53 -4.57
N ALA A 144 -9.56 8.53 -3.40
CA ALA A 144 -10.13 7.92 -2.21
C ALA A 144 -9.76 8.69 -0.95
N VAL A 145 -10.53 8.48 0.11
CA VAL A 145 -10.20 8.90 1.46
C VAL A 145 -10.35 7.71 2.41
N PHE A 146 -9.37 7.53 3.26
CA PHE A 146 -9.38 6.59 4.37
C PHE A 146 -9.59 7.38 5.65
N SER A 147 -10.53 6.97 6.46
CA SER A 147 -10.85 7.65 7.72
C SER A 147 -10.80 6.66 8.87
N LEU A 148 -10.10 7.02 9.93
CA LEU A 148 -10.13 6.26 11.18
C LEU A 148 -11.31 6.78 12.00
N THR A 149 -12.26 5.89 12.26
CA THR A 149 -13.46 6.14 13.07
C THR A 149 -13.39 5.35 14.37
N GLU A 150 -14.29 5.61 15.30
CA GLU A 150 -14.45 4.80 16.52
C GLU A 150 -14.67 3.31 16.22
N ASN A 151 -15.15 3.01 15.02
CA ASN A 151 -15.44 1.66 14.54
C ASN A 151 -14.32 1.07 13.67
N GLY A 152 -13.16 1.70 13.57
CA GLY A 152 -12.03 1.31 12.75
C GLY A 152 -11.94 2.08 11.43
N TRP A 153 -11.12 1.59 10.53
CA TRP A 153 -10.89 2.23 9.24
C TRP A 153 -12.09 2.11 8.30
N GLU A 154 -12.40 3.20 7.65
CA GLU A 154 -13.34 3.28 6.54
C GLU A 154 -12.64 3.80 5.29
N VAL A 155 -13.00 3.28 4.11
CA VAL A 155 -12.60 3.82 2.82
C VAL A 155 -13.81 4.35 2.07
N ARG A 156 -13.65 5.51 1.43
CA ARG A 156 -14.66 6.11 0.56
C ARG A 156 -14.06 6.47 -0.79
N ASP A 157 -14.74 6.08 -1.85
CA ASP A 157 -14.44 6.54 -3.20
C ASP A 157 -14.85 8.02 -3.37
N LEU A 158 -13.97 8.85 -3.86
CA LEU A 158 -14.21 10.27 -4.13
C LEU A 158 -14.66 10.49 -5.57
N ASN A 159 -15.54 9.63 -6.08
CA ASN A 159 -16.02 9.65 -7.45
C ASN A 159 -14.88 9.42 -8.46
N SER A 160 -14.02 8.50 -8.16
CA SER A 160 -12.88 8.20 -9.01
C SER A 160 -13.28 7.56 -10.34
N SER A 161 -12.53 7.83 -11.40
CA SER A 161 -12.84 7.33 -12.75
C SER A 161 -12.78 5.80 -12.82
N ASN A 162 -11.81 5.19 -12.14
CA ASN A 162 -11.59 3.74 -12.19
C ASN A 162 -12.16 3.00 -10.99
N GLY A 163 -12.68 3.71 -10.00
CA GLY A 163 -13.35 3.14 -8.84
C GLY A 163 -12.40 2.64 -7.74
N VAL A 164 -12.96 2.48 -6.57
CA VAL A 164 -12.35 1.83 -5.40
C VAL A 164 -13.00 0.48 -5.19
N TYR A 165 -12.21 -0.53 -4.87
CA TYR A 165 -12.68 -1.89 -4.68
C TYR A 165 -12.16 -2.44 -3.36
N VAL A 166 -13.00 -3.14 -2.63
CA VAL A 166 -12.62 -3.92 -1.43
C VAL A 166 -12.91 -5.37 -1.73
N ASN A 167 -11.90 -6.23 -1.61
CA ASN A 167 -12.01 -7.65 -1.90
C ASN A 167 -12.68 -7.93 -3.26
N HIS A 168 -12.23 -7.23 -4.32
CA HIS A 168 -12.74 -7.28 -5.70
C HIS A 168 -14.17 -6.75 -5.91
N ARG A 169 -14.82 -6.20 -4.90
CA ARG A 169 -16.14 -5.57 -5.02
C ARG A 169 -15.98 -4.06 -5.11
N ARG A 170 -16.53 -3.43 -6.13
CA ARG A 170 -16.57 -1.98 -6.23
C ARG A 170 -17.41 -1.40 -5.09
N ILE A 171 -16.89 -0.34 -4.48
CA ILE A 171 -17.56 0.33 -3.36
C ILE A 171 -17.67 1.84 -3.60
N THR A 172 -18.65 2.46 -2.97
CA THR A 172 -18.69 3.91 -2.78
C THR A 172 -18.13 4.29 -1.41
N ALA A 173 -18.41 3.46 -0.40
CA ALA A 173 -17.81 3.50 0.92
C ALA A 173 -17.88 2.09 1.53
N ALA A 174 -16.88 1.75 2.33
CA ALA A 174 -16.84 0.49 3.05
C ALA A 174 -16.06 0.64 4.35
N ARG A 175 -16.55 -0.01 5.40
CA ARG A 175 -15.78 -0.25 6.62
C ARG A 175 -14.79 -1.38 6.35
N LEU A 176 -13.55 -1.17 6.74
CA LEU A 176 -12.47 -2.11 6.51
C LEU A 176 -12.29 -3.02 7.73
N ARG A 177 -12.03 -4.28 7.45
CA ARG A 177 -11.71 -5.30 8.44
C ARG A 177 -10.27 -5.73 8.26
N LEU A 178 -9.69 -6.27 9.31
CA LEU A 178 -8.39 -6.93 9.19
C LEU A 178 -8.44 -7.98 8.08
N GLY A 179 -7.45 -7.93 7.20
CA GLY A 179 -7.36 -8.81 6.05
C GLY A 179 -8.05 -8.30 4.78
N ASP A 180 -8.79 -7.19 4.83
CA ASP A 180 -9.36 -6.61 3.62
C ASP A 180 -8.26 -6.04 2.71
N VAL A 181 -8.45 -6.24 1.42
CA VAL A 181 -7.58 -5.71 0.38
C VAL A 181 -8.31 -4.63 -0.39
N VAL A 182 -7.71 -3.45 -0.45
CA VAL A 182 -8.26 -2.31 -1.19
C VAL A 182 -7.51 -2.12 -2.50
N TYR A 183 -8.26 -2.14 -3.59
CA TYR A 183 -7.75 -1.81 -4.92
C TYR A 183 -8.23 -0.42 -5.30
N LEU A 184 -7.33 0.44 -5.69
CA LEU A 184 -7.63 1.81 -6.12
C LEU A 184 -7.84 1.92 -7.62
N MET A 185 -7.98 0.79 -8.28
CA MET A 185 -8.35 0.65 -9.69
C MET A 185 -8.98 -0.72 -9.86
N GLY A 186 -9.96 -0.83 -10.75
CA GLY A 186 -10.62 -2.10 -11.00
C GLY A 186 -9.64 -3.23 -11.33
N PRO A 187 -9.98 -4.47 -10.96
CA PRO A 187 -9.22 -5.63 -11.38
C PRO A 187 -9.18 -5.65 -12.91
N ARG A 188 -8.00 -5.82 -13.46
CA ARG A 188 -7.82 -6.13 -14.88
C ARG A 188 -7.98 -7.61 -15.10
#